data_848848a1bf48f1e2c3bf94eb028675bd
#
_entry.id   848848a1bf48f1e2c3bf94eb028675bd
#
_cell.length_a   1.000
_cell.length_b   1.000
_cell.length_c   1.000
_cell.angle_alpha   90.00
_cell.angle_beta   90.00
_cell.angle_gamma   90.00
#
_symmetry.space_group_name_H-M   'P 1'
#
loop_
_entity.id
_entity.type
_entity.pdbx_description
1 polymer ?
#
loop_
_entity_poly.entity_id
_entity_poly.type
_entity_poly.pdbx_seq_one_letter_code
_entity_poly.pdbx_strand_id
1 'polypeptide(L)'
;MVRATIAIQKPTLGILTVADQTRPFRGNEENFIDLITMGESLGVDVYVVTAQELNLSEAIITGYRYDPKKKVWDKKLVPFPKVLYNRIPSREDELDPIVSRKINECKRHPYVQLFNPYYFNKWTLFSWLKRSKTTKKYIPATRKVTPRLNPARFIKTHKLIYLKPEKGKAGKGIM
;
A
#
# COMPACT_ATOMS: atom_id res chain seq x y z
N MET A 1 -20.92 -42.83 -8.30
CA MET A 1 -20.95 -41.54 -7.59
C MET A 1 -19.60 -40.88 -7.74
N VAL A 2 -19.50 -39.85 -8.60
CA VAL A 2 -18.27 -39.06 -8.75
C VAL A 2 -18.22 -38.07 -7.60
N ARG A 3 -17.29 -38.27 -6.65
CA ARG A 3 -17.04 -37.22 -5.61
C ARG A 3 -16.35 -36.06 -6.31
N ALA A 4 -17.09 -34.95 -6.47
CA ALA A 4 -16.50 -33.69 -6.84
C ALA A 4 -15.55 -33.24 -5.72
N THR A 5 -14.27 -33.35 -5.94
CA THR A 5 -13.26 -32.77 -5.05
C THR A 5 -13.38 -31.24 -5.19
N ILE A 6 -13.96 -30.58 -4.21
CA ILE A 6 -13.95 -29.11 -4.15
C ILE A 6 -12.48 -28.74 -3.94
N ALA A 7 -11.82 -28.28 -5.00
CA ALA A 7 -10.49 -27.69 -4.89
C ALA A 7 -10.61 -26.46 -3.99
N ILE A 8 -10.03 -26.52 -2.81
CA ILE A 8 -9.96 -25.36 -1.89
C ILE A 8 -9.11 -24.32 -2.61
N GLN A 9 -9.78 -23.30 -3.12
CA GLN A 9 -9.09 -22.21 -3.81
C GLN A 9 -8.22 -21.47 -2.78
N LYS A 10 -6.91 -21.39 -3.03
CA LYS A 10 -5.99 -20.63 -2.17
C LYS A 10 -6.46 -19.20 -2.04
N PRO A 11 -6.37 -18.59 -0.85
CA PRO A 11 -6.61 -17.17 -0.71
C PRO A 11 -5.65 -16.38 -1.61
N THR A 12 -6.15 -15.28 -2.19
CA THR A 12 -5.40 -14.48 -3.17
C THR A 12 -5.10 -13.08 -2.63
N LEU A 13 -3.87 -12.62 -2.81
CA LEU A 13 -3.41 -11.28 -2.48
C LEU A 13 -2.78 -10.63 -3.72
N GLY A 14 -3.34 -9.52 -4.18
CA GLY A 14 -2.74 -8.68 -5.21
C GLY A 14 -1.94 -7.53 -4.60
N ILE A 15 -0.67 -7.40 -4.96
CA ILE A 15 0.15 -6.24 -4.65
C ILE A 15 -0.15 -5.18 -5.71
N LEU A 16 -0.92 -4.14 -5.33
CA LEU A 16 -1.33 -3.08 -6.24
C LEU A 16 -0.22 -2.05 -6.40
N THR A 17 0.21 -1.84 -7.63
CA THR A 17 1.20 -0.82 -8.00
C THR A 17 0.81 -0.12 -9.31
N VAL A 18 1.73 0.52 -9.99
CA VAL A 18 1.52 1.20 -11.27
C VAL A 18 2.41 0.62 -12.37
N ALA A 19 1.93 0.66 -13.62
CA ALA A 19 2.70 0.26 -14.78
C ALA A 19 3.95 1.15 -14.96
N ASP A 20 4.95 0.60 -15.64
CA ASP A 20 6.17 1.31 -16.04
C ASP A 20 6.34 1.20 -17.55
N GLN A 21 7.10 2.12 -18.16
CA GLN A 21 7.34 2.12 -19.61
C GLN A 21 8.45 1.15 -20.00
N THR A 22 9.39 0.87 -19.11
CA THR A 22 10.60 0.09 -19.37
C THR A 22 10.69 -1.20 -18.59
N ARG A 23 9.89 -1.32 -17.53
CA ARG A 23 9.82 -2.49 -16.63
C ARG A 23 8.39 -2.97 -16.53
N PRO A 24 8.14 -4.18 -16.01
CA PRO A 24 6.79 -4.70 -15.83
C PRO A 24 5.90 -3.77 -14.97
N PHE A 25 6.49 -3.15 -13.96
CA PHE A 25 5.79 -2.23 -13.04
C PHE A 25 6.80 -1.39 -12.25
N ARG A 26 6.32 -0.37 -11.53
CA ARG A 26 7.10 0.44 -10.58
C ARG A 26 6.88 -0.07 -9.15
N GLY A 27 7.91 0.01 -8.32
CA GLY A 27 7.82 -0.36 -6.91
C GLY A 27 9.12 -0.91 -6.36
N ASN A 28 9.06 -1.40 -5.11
CA ASN A 28 10.17 -2.09 -4.47
C ASN A 28 10.07 -3.59 -4.77
N GLU A 29 10.73 -4.02 -5.85
CA GLU A 29 10.70 -5.39 -6.35
C GLU A 29 11.18 -6.41 -5.32
N GLU A 30 12.26 -6.11 -4.57
CA GLU A 30 12.77 -6.99 -3.52
C GLU A 30 11.69 -7.27 -2.46
N ASN A 31 11.02 -6.22 -1.99
CA ASN A 31 9.94 -6.38 -1.02
C ASN A 31 8.74 -7.15 -1.61
N PHE A 32 8.48 -7.01 -2.91
CA PHE A 32 7.41 -7.77 -3.56
C PHE A 32 7.76 -9.25 -3.67
N ILE A 33 9.03 -9.57 -3.96
CA ILE A 33 9.55 -10.95 -3.96
C ILE A 33 9.44 -11.57 -2.56
N ASP A 34 9.81 -10.83 -1.51
CA ASP A 34 9.67 -11.29 -0.12
C ASP A 34 8.21 -11.62 0.22
N LEU A 35 7.28 -10.74 -0.17
CA LEU A 35 5.84 -10.95 0.06
C LEU A 35 5.31 -12.18 -0.70
N ILE A 36 5.76 -12.41 -1.93
CA ILE A 36 5.38 -13.59 -2.73
C ILE A 36 5.93 -14.86 -2.09
N THR A 37 7.20 -14.87 -1.74
CA THR A 37 7.87 -16.02 -1.10
C THR A 37 7.21 -16.38 0.23
N MET A 38 6.92 -15.37 1.06
CA MET A 38 6.21 -15.59 2.32
C MET A 38 4.77 -16.07 2.07
N GLY A 39 4.08 -15.50 1.09
CA GLY A 39 2.73 -15.94 0.71
C GLY A 39 2.70 -17.41 0.33
N GLU A 40 3.63 -17.87 -0.50
CA GLU A 40 3.76 -19.28 -0.88
C GLU A 40 3.91 -20.20 0.34
N SER A 41 4.78 -19.82 1.30
CA SER A 41 5.00 -20.58 2.53
C SER A 41 3.74 -20.69 3.41
N LEU A 42 2.85 -19.69 3.32
CA LEU A 42 1.58 -19.61 4.07
C LEU A 42 0.39 -20.16 3.26
N GLY A 43 0.59 -20.69 2.06
CA GLY A 43 -0.47 -21.18 1.20
C GLY A 43 -1.34 -20.09 0.58
N VAL A 44 -0.85 -18.85 0.50
CA VAL A 44 -1.50 -17.69 -0.13
C VAL A 44 -0.92 -17.50 -1.52
N ASP A 45 -1.78 -17.27 -2.50
CA ASP A 45 -1.37 -16.96 -3.87
C ASP A 45 -1.17 -15.45 -4.00
N VAL A 46 0.10 -15.01 -4.09
CA VAL A 46 0.48 -13.58 -4.14
C VAL A 46 1.06 -13.23 -5.51
N TYR A 47 0.62 -12.11 -6.07
CA TYR A 47 1.09 -11.60 -7.36
C TYR A 47 0.94 -10.08 -7.43
N VAL A 48 1.67 -9.47 -8.36
CA VAL A 48 1.61 -8.01 -8.57
C VAL A 48 0.56 -7.70 -9.63
N VAL A 49 -0.21 -6.62 -9.40
CA VAL A 49 -1.17 -6.06 -10.36
C VAL A 49 -0.96 -4.57 -10.51
N THR A 50 -1.15 -4.04 -11.71
CA THR A 50 -1.04 -2.60 -11.95
C THR A 50 -2.41 -1.95 -12.02
N ALA A 51 -2.52 -0.73 -11.51
CA ALA A 51 -3.78 0.01 -11.50
C ALA A 51 -4.32 0.23 -12.92
N GLN A 52 -3.43 0.39 -13.89
CA GLN A 52 -3.80 0.60 -15.30
C GLN A 52 -4.44 -0.63 -15.94
N GLU A 53 -4.01 -1.84 -15.55
CA GLU A 53 -4.51 -3.10 -16.10
C GLU A 53 -5.60 -3.76 -15.23
N LEU A 54 -5.88 -3.18 -14.06
CA LEU A 54 -6.88 -3.72 -13.13
C LEU A 54 -8.30 -3.48 -13.66
N ASN A 55 -9.00 -4.55 -14.01
CA ASN A 55 -10.43 -4.51 -14.37
C ASN A 55 -11.26 -5.21 -13.29
N LEU A 56 -12.07 -4.42 -12.56
CA LEU A 56 -12.87 -4.91 -11.43
C LEU A 56 -14.11 -5.71 -11.87
N SER A 57 -14.45 -5.69 -13.15
CA SER A 57 -15.59 -6.44 -13.69
C SER A 57 -15.23 -7.86 -14.12
N GLU A 58 -13.94 -8.20 -14.12
CA GLU A 58 -13.43 -9.49 -14.59
C GLU A 58 -13.01 -10.38 -13.42
N ALA A 59 -13.35 -11.66 -13.52
CA ALA A 59 -12.92 -12.68 -12.56
C ALA A 59 -11.44 -13.09 -12.75
N ILE A 60 -10.91 -12.87 -13.95
CA ILE A 60 -9.52 -13.17 -14.34
C ILE A 60 -8.91 -11.90 -14.91
N ILE A 61 -7.77 -11.51 -14.40
CA ILE A 61 -7.08 -10.29 -14.78
C ILE A 61 -5.62 -10.55 -15.13
N THR A 62 -4.96 -9.56 -15.70
CA THR A 62 -3.53 -9.59 -15.89
C THR A 62 -2.79 -9.32 -14.58
N GLY A 63 -1.80 -10.14 -14.26
CA GLY A 63 -0.91 -9.97 -13.13
C GLY A 63 0.51 -10.40 -13.45
N TYR A 64 1.44 -10.09 -12.54
CA TYR A 64 2.85 -10.43 -12.68
C TYR A 64 3.24 -11.42 -11.58
N ARG A 65 3.82 -12.55 -11.97
CA ARG A 65 4.38 -13.55 -11.07
C ARG A 65 5.89 -13.58 -11.18
N TYR A 66 6.56 -13.72 -10.05
CA TYR A 66 8.01 -13.86 -10.04
C TYR A 66 8.40 -15.34 -10.23
N ASP A 67 9.31 -15.59 -11.17
CA ASP A 67 9.96 -16.89 -11.34
C ASP A 67 11.32 -16.86 -10.61
N PRO A 68 11.48 -17.52 -9.45
CA PRO A 68 12.71 -17.45 -8.68
C PRO A 68 13.89 -18.16 -9.34
N LYS A 69 13.64 -19.12 -10.25
CA LYS A 69 14.68 -19.85 -10.98
C LYS A 69 15.30 -19.00 -12.07
N LYS A 70 14.45 -18.29 -12.82
CA LYS A 70 14.87 -17.41 -13.92
C LYS A 70 15.16 -15.99 -13.45
N LYS A 71 14.72 -15.62 -12.25
CA LYS A 71 14.78 -14.25 -11.71
C LYS A 71 14.11 -13.21 -12.59
N VAL A 72 12.94 -13.57 -13.14
CA VAL A 72 12.16 -12.70 -14.03
C VAL A 72 10.70 -12.58 -13.56
N TRP A 73 10.05 -11.52 -14.01
CA TRP A 73 8.63 -11.29 -13.82
C TRP A 73 7.85 -11.73 -15.07
N ASP A 74 7.02 -12.73 -14.91
CA ASP A 74 6.15 -13.25 -15.96
C ASP A 74 4.77 -12.60 -15.90
N LYS A 75 4.32 -12.02 -17.00
CA LYS A 75 2.96 -11.52 -17.17
C LYS A 75 2.01 -12.68 -17.45
N LYS A 76 1.00 -12.88 -16.60
CA LYS A 76 0.07 -14.01 -16.67
C LYS A 76 -1.35 -13.60 -16.36
N LEU A 77 -2.31 -14.40 -16.78
CA LEU A 77 -3.68 -14.35 -16.31
C LEU A 77 -3.74 -14.93 -14.89
N VAL A 78 -4.35 -14.19 -13.98
CA VAL A 78 -4.50 -14.54 -12.57
C VAL A 78 -5.95 -14.30 -12.12
N PRO A 79 -6.45 -15.04 -11.12
CA PRO A 79 -7.75 -14.73 -10.53
C PRO A 79 -7.81 -13.29 -10.02
N PHE A 80 -9.00 -12.69 -10.01
CA PHE A 80 -9.15 -11.38 -9.35
C PHE A 80 -8.89 -11.53 -7.84
N PRO A 81 -7.98 -10.74 -7.23
CA PRO A 81 -7.61 -10.92 -5.84
C PRO A 81 -8.69 -10.40 -4.88
N LYS A 82 -9.01 -11.18 -3.85
CA LYS A 82 -9.94 -10.75 -2.80
C LYS A 82 -9.37 -9.64 -1.91
N VAL A 83 -8.04 -9.62 -1.76
CA VAL A 83 -7.32 -8.61 -1.00
C VAL A 83 -6.34 -7.91 -1.94
N LEU A 84 -6.38 -6.59 -1.96
CA LEU A 84 -5.43 -5.73 -2.65
C LEU A 84 -4.59 -4.97 -1.61
N TYR A 85 -3.29 -5.14 -1.67
CA TYR A 85 -2.33 -4.38 -0.86
C TYR A 85 -1.77 -3.23 -1.68
N ASN A 86 -2.17 -1.99 -1.35
CA ASN A 86 -1.67 -0.81 -2.05
C ASN A 86 -0.19 -0.55 -1.71
N ARG A 87 0.65 -0.72 -2.73
CA ARG A 87 2.10 -0.49 -2.72
C ARG A 87 2.53 0.48 -3.81
N ILE A 88 1.63 1.35 -4.27
CA ILE A 88 1.93 2.40 -5.23
C ILE A 88 3.10 3.24 -4.69
N PRO A 89 4.16 3.46 -5.49
CA PRO A 89 5.46 3.90 -4.96
C PRO A 89 5.51 5.35 -4.52
N SER A 90 4.62 6.21 -5.05
CA SER A 90 4.63 7.62 -4.69
C SER A 90 3.22 8.21 -4.52
N ARG A 91 3.15 9.35 -3.84
CA ARG A 91 1.90 10.12 -3.71
C ARG A 91 1.48 10.72 -5.05
N GLU A 92 2.42 11.07 -5.86
CA GLU A 92 2.21 11.59 -7.21
C GLU A 92 1.53 10.54 -8.08
N ASP A 93 1.99 9.28 -7.99
CA ASP A 93 1.36 8.16 -8.68
C ASP A 93 -0.09 7.92 -8.19
N GLU A 94 -0.36 8.04 -6.89
CA GLU A 94 -1.73 7.93 -6.36
C GLU A 94 -2.66 9.06 -6.82
N LEU A 95 -2.10 10.22 -7.15
CA LEU A 95 -2.86 11.38 -7.65
C LEU A 95 -3.09 11.32 -9.16
N ASP A 96 -2.44 10.42 -9.88
CA ASP A 96 -2.75 10.16 -11.28
C ASP A 96 -4.24 9.86 -11.44
N PRO A 97 -4.94 10.47 -12.40
CA PRO A 97 -6.39 10.32 -12.54
C PRO A 97 -6.87 8.87 -12.73
N ILE A 98 -6.12 8.06 -13.48
CA ILE A 98 -6.45 6.64 -13.73
C ILE A 98 -6.28 5.86 -12.43
N VAL A 99 -5.13 6.03 -11.78
CA VAL A 99 -4.77 5.33 -10.53
C VAL A 99 -5.73 5.71 -9.41
N SER A 100 -5.99 7.00 -9.22
CA SER A 100 -6.92 7.52 -8.20
C SER A 100 -8.34 6.97 -8.40
N ARG A 101 -8.82 6.93 -9.65
CA ARG A 101 -10.12 6.33 -9.98
C ARG A 101 -10.14 4.85 -9.60
N LYS A 102 -9.12 4.07 -9.98
CA LYS A 102 -9.03 2.63 -9.66
C LYS A 102 -8.99 2.36 -8.15
N ILE A 103 -8.21 3.13 -7.40
CA ILE A 103 -8.20 3.05 -5.93
C ILE A 103 -9.62 3.27 -5.37
N ASN A 104 -10.33 4.28 -5.88
CA ASN A 104 -11.68 4.59 -5.40
C ASN A 104 -12.71 3.51 -5.83
N GLU A 105 -12.58 2.92 -7.00
CA GLU A 105 -13.37 1.77 -7.42
C GLU A 105 -13.12 0.57 -6.49
N CYS A 106 -11.86 0.24 -6.19
CA CYS A 106 -11.51 -0.83 -5.26
C CYS A 106 -12.08 -0.62 -3.84
N LYS A 107 -12.04 0.63 -3.33
CA LYS A 107 -12.61 0.97 -2.01
C LYS A 107 -14.12 0.72 -1.91
N ARG A 108 -14.83 0.84 -3.02
CA ARG A 108 -16.30 0.69 -3.08
C ARG A 108 -16.71 -0.71 -3.49
N HIS A 109 -15.78 -1.53 -3.94
CA HIS A 109 -16.08 -2.85 -4.44
C HIS A 109 -16.49 -3.80 -3.30
N PRO A 110 -17.66 -4.46 -3.38
CA PRO A 110 -18.21 -5.22 -2.25
C PRO A 110 -17.39 -6.46 -1.87
N TYR A 111 -16.62 -7.01 -2.80
CA TYR A 111 -15.87 -8.25 -2.61
C TYR A 111 -14.36 -8.06 -2.57
N VAL A 112 -13.87 -6.82 -2.55
CA VAL A 112 -12.45 -6.49 -2.53
C VAL A 112 -12.11 -5.76 -1.24
N GLN A 113 -11.16 -6.28 -0.50
CA GLN A 113 -10.60 -5.58 0.64
C GLN A 113 -9.32 -4.86 0.21
N LEU A 114 -9.38 -3.53 0.13
CA LEU A 114 -8.21 -2.72 -0.14
C LEU A 114 -7.50 -2.38 1.17
N PHE A 115 -6.30 -2.93 1.35
CA PHE A 115 -5.43 -2.63 2.49
C PHE A 115 -4.49 -1.47 2.14
N ASN A 116 -4.21 -0.60 3.13
CA ASN A 116 -3.40 0.62 2.97
C ASN A 116 -3.92 1.56 1.87
N PRO A 117 -5.14 2.08 2.00
CA PRO A 117 -5.93 2.64 0.90
C PRO A 117 -5.42 3.97 0.32
N TYR A 118 -4.40 4.59 0.93
CA TYR A 118 -3.74 5.83 0.45
C TYR A 118 -2.52 6.18 1.29
N TYR A 119 -1.70 7.10 0.80
CA TYR A 119 -0.62 7.72 1.58
C TYR A 119 -1.18 8.59 2.69
N PHE A 120 -0.96 8.20 3.92
CA PHE A 120 -1.42 8.97 5.08
C PHE A 120 -0.65 10.28 5.21
N ASN A 121 -1.42 11.35 5.48
CA ASN A 121 -0.85 12.60 5.97
C ASN A 121 -0.38 12.38 7.41
N LYS A 122 0.84 12.86 7.74
CA LYS A 122 1.44 12.65 9.07
C LYS A 122 0.60 13.24 10.19
N TRP A 123 -0.03 14.40 9.95
CA TRP A 123 -0.88 15.04 10.94
C TRP A 123 -2.20 14.29 11.15
N THR A 124 -2.79 13.78 10.09
CA THR A 124 -3.99 12.94 10.16
C THR A 124 -3.71 11.66 10.95
N LEU A 125 -2.62 10.98 10.63
CA LEU A 125 -2.19 9.77 11.34
C LEU A 125 -1.93 10.06 12.83
N PHE A 126 -1.19 11.13 13.14
CA PHE A 126 -0.98 11.58 14.51
C PHE A 126 -2.31 11.81 15.23
N SER A 127 -3.27 12.48 14.59
CA SER A 127 -4.57 12.78 15.18
C SER A 127 -5.37 11.52 15.51
N TRP A 128 -5.33 10.50 14.63
CA TRP A 128 -5.97 9.22 14.87
C TRP A 128 -5.32 8.48 16.05
N LEU A 129 -4.01 8.35 16.03
CA LEU A 129 -3.25 7.68 17.08
C LEU A 129 -3.44 8.35 18.45
N LYS A 130 -3.51 9.69 18.46
CA LYS A 130 -3.76 10.46 19.70
C LYS A 130 -5.16 10.24 20.29
N ARG A 131 -6.16 9.97 19.45
CA ARG A 131 -7.54 9.66 19.88
C ARG A 131 -7.68 8.25 20.45
N SER A 132 -6.86 7.33 20.03
CA SER A 132 -6.90 5.94 20.48
C SER A 132 -6.43 5.82 21.94
N LYS A 133 -7.21 5.17 22.78
CA LYS A 133 -6.86 4.91 24.19
C LYS A 133 -5.58 4.06 24.32
N THR A 134 -5.37 3.15 23.37
CA THR A 134 -4.23 2.23 23.34
C THR A 134 -2.93 2.91 22.93
N THR A 135 -2.98 3.75 21.87
CA THR A 135 -1.77 4.29 21.24
C THR A 135 -1.34 5.65 21.77
N LYS A 136 -2.26 6.46 22.35
CA LYS A 136 -1.97 7.84 22.78
C LYS A 136 -0.77 7.96 23.74
N LYS A 137 -0.54 6.95 24.56
CA LYS A 137 0.55 6.91 25.55
C LYS A 137 1.95 6.78 24.92
N TYR A 138 2.02 6.31 23.66
CA TYR A 138 3.25 6.16 22.91
C TYR A 138 3.54 7.32 21.95
N ILE A 139 2.63 8.29 21.86
CA ILE A 139 2.75 9.40 20.93
C ILE A 139 3.56 10.53 21.58
N PRO A 140 4.67 10.95 20.96
CA PRO A 140 5.44 12.07 21.47
C PRO A 140 4.67 13.39 21.41
N ALA A 141 5.05 14.34 22.24
CA ALA A 141 4.48 15.68 22.18
C ALA A 141 4.66 16.26 20.78
N THR A 142 3.56 16.57 20.11
CA THR A 142 3.57 17.03 18.71
C THR A 142 2.60 18.19 18.55
N ARG A 143 3.01 19.19 17.80
CA ARG A 143 2.17 20.33 17.43
C ARG A 143 2.27 20.60 15.94
N LYS A 144 1.13 20.97 15.34
CA LYS A 144 1.12 21.45 13.96
C LYS A 144 1.63 22.88 13.94
N VAL A 145 2.64 23.15 13.11
CA VAL A 145 3.12 24.52 12.89
C VAL A 145 2.09 25.26 12.03
N THR A 146 1.61 26.37 12.55
CA THR A 146 0.68 27.26 11.85
C THR A 146 1.22 28.71 11.97
N PRO A 147 0.79 29.65 11.11
CA PRO A 147 1.23 31.06 11.23
C PRO A 147 0.99 31.68 12.59
N ARG A 148 0.03 31.15 13.36
CA ARG A 148 -0.31 31.63 14.69
C ARG A 148 0.44 30.92 15.83
N LEU A 149 1.21 29.88 15.52
CA LEU A 149 1.96 29.14 16.54
C LEU A 149 3.25 29.88 16.87
N ASN A 150 3.44 30.25 18.14
CA ASN A 150 4.75 30.65 18.63
C ASN A 150 5.56 29.40 19.00
N PRO A 151 6.57 29.00 18.22
CA PRO A 151 7.34 27.79 18.46
C PRO A 151 8.27 27.91 19.67
N ALA A 152 8.61 29.13 20.09
CA ALA A 152 9.59 29.38 21.16
C ALA A 152 9.21 28.70 22.48
N ARG A 153 7.93 28.71 22.85
CA ARG A 153 7.45 28.05 24.08
C ARG A 153 7.64 26.50 23.98
N PHE A 154 7.41 25.91 22.81
CA PHE A 154 7.58 24.48 22.60
C PHE A 154 9.06 24.10 22.62
N ILE A 155 9.92 24.92 22.01
CA ILE A 155 11.38 24.75 22.00
C ILE A 155 11.94 24.82 23.43
N LYS A 156 11.50 25.78 24.24
CA LYS A 156 11.94 25.91 25.65
C LYS A 156 11.57 24.69 26.51
N THR A 157 10.49 24.00 26.17
CA THR A 157 10.01 22.85 26.97
C THR A 157 10.69 21.54 26.59
N HIS A 158 11.26 21.43 25.37
CA HIS A 158 11.83 20.20 24.84
C HIS A 158 13.28 20.42 24.42
N LYS A 159 14.20 19.57 24.94
CA LYS A 159 15.63 19.65 24.62
C LYS A 159 15.96 19.39 23.17
N LEU A 160 15.16 18.55 22.51
CA LEU A 160 15.28 18.20 21.10
C LEU A 160 13.91 18.21 20.44
N ILE A 161 13.80 18.83 19.29
CA ILE A 161 12.59 18.86 18.47
C ILE A 161 12.92 18.47 17.03
N TYR A 162 11.94 17.87 16.37
CA TYR A 162 12.00 17.55 14.94
C TYR A 162 10.94 18.34 14.20
N LEU A 163 11.34 19.13 13.22
CA LEU A 163 10.42 19.71 12.24
C LEU A 163 10.24 18.73 11.08
N LYS A 164 9.01 18.33 10.83
CA LYS A 164 8.69 17.35 9.80
C LYS A 164 7.66 17.93 8.83
N PRO A 165 7.89 17.91 7.52
CA PRO A 165 6.87 18.32 6.56
C PRO A 165 5.64 17.41 6.70
N GLU A 166 4.46 17.99 6.58
CA GLU A 166 3.18 17.24 6.67
C GLU A 166 3.07 16.19 5.57
N LYS A 167 3.54 16.54 4.37
CA LYS A 167 3.63 15.67 3.19
C LYS A 167 5.10 15.39 2.90
N GLY A 168 5.52 14.15 2.97
CA GLY A 168 6.92 13.77 2.71
C GLY A 168 7.19 12.34 3.16
N LYS A 169 8.22 11.72 2.61
CA LYS A 169 8.65 10.34 2.89
C LYS A 169 10.17 10.27 3.06
N ALA A 170 10.64 9.14 3.61
CA ALA A 170 12.06 8.80 3.71
C ALA A 170 12.94 9.88 4.34
N GLY A 171 12.43 10.58 5.37
CA GLY A 171 13.22 11.60 6.08
C GLY A 171 13.46 12.91 5.32
N LYS A 172 12.99 13.05 4.09
CA LYS A 172 13.20 14.28 3.30
C LYS A 172 12.54 15.48 3.99
N GLY A 173 13.32 16.57 4.15
CA GLY A 173 12.88 17.82 4.76
C GLY A 173 12.63 17.75 6.28
N ILE A 174 13.21 16.78 6.98
CA ILE A 174 13.26 16.78 8.46
C ILE A 174 14.44 17.65 8.90
N MET A 175 14.17 18.56 9.81
CA MET A 175 15.16 19.41 10.48
C MET A 175 15.10 19.20 11.98
#